data_a5d9202950a2299acf1f86a0a7438a9c
#
_entry.id   a5d9202950a2299acf1f86a0a7438a9c
#
_cell.length_a   1.000
_cell.length_b   1.000
_cell.length_c   1.000
_cell.angle_alpha   90.00
_cell.angle_beta   90.00
_cell.angle_gamma   90.00
#
_symmetry.space_group_name_H-M   'P 1'
#
loop_
_entity.id
_entity.type
_entity.pdbx_description
1 polymer ?
#
loop_
_entity_poly.entity_id
_entity_poly.type
_entity_poly.pdbx_seq_one_letter_code
_entity_poly.pdbx_strand_id
1 'polypeptide(L)'
;MDPGGAESQQPLPRAPGRGSRKSGSRKRHQDQNPDVRLSKALSYVLRHGAAQLGLEMGADGFLDVAALLSLPRFGGVSVADVRHVVETNEKRRFALRPHPSDGRLQIRANQGHSLQVSELELIPLLEPTALPQTIAHGTYLRHWPAICRGGLSRMGRNHIHLAPGLPGDGHVLSGMRQDCDVAIVIDGPQALADGIQFYRSANGVILTPGDAEGLLPPQYFQRVLQLRPDRRLLPLE
;
A
#
# COMPACT_ATOMS: atom_id res chain seq x y z
N MET A 1 -36.39 63.08 -36.88
CA MET A 1 -37.48 62.50 -36.15
C MET A 1 -37.51 61.03 -36.48
N ASP A 2 -36.97 60.25 -35.63
CA ASP A 2 -37.29 58.80 -35.58
C ASP A 2 -36.66 58.19 -34.33
N PRO A 3 -37.37 57.50 -33.46
CA PRO A 3 -36.84 56.97 -32.25
C PRO A 3 -36.37 55.51 -32.45
N GLY A 4 -35.16 55.25 -31.98
CA GLY A 4 -34.49 53.97 -32.04
C GLY A 4 -35.21 52.88 -31.26
N GLY A 5 -35.29 51.74 -31.85
CA GLY A 5 -35.67 50.49 -31.24
C GLY A 5 -34.53 49.84 -30.49
N ALA A 6 -34.70 49.66 -29.19
CA ALA A 6 -33.76 48.88 -28.37
C ALA A 6 -34.15 47.39 -28.45
N GLU A 7 -33.28 46.58 -29.06
CA GLU A 7 -33.39 45.11 -29.04
C GLU A 7 -32.90 44.58 -27.70
N SER A 8 -33.76 43.96 -26.92
CA SER A 8 -33.48 43.26 -25.70
C SER A 8 -32.93 41.88 -26.01
N GLN A 9 -31.64 41.66 -25.74
CA GLN A 9 -31.00 40.36 -25.79
C GLN A 9 -31.38 39.53 -24.56
N GLN A 10 -32.07 38.40 -24.79
CA GLN A 10 -32.35 37.40 -23.78
C GLN A 10 -31.05 36.60 -23.46
N PRO A 11 -30.78 36.26 -22.17
CA PRO A 11 -29.64 35.45 -21.82
C PRO A 11 -29.92 33.97 -22.11
N LEU A 12 -28.92 33.28 -22.73
CA LEU A 12 -28.89 31.85 -23.02
C LEU A 12 -28.94 31.01 -21.75
N PRO A 13 -29.59 29.83 -21.76
CA PRO A 13 -29.68 28.92 -20.60
C PRO A 13 -28.33 28.28 -20.28
N ARG A 14 -27.92 28.34 -19.01
CA ARG A 14 -26.75 27.64 -18.46
C ARG A 14 -26.92 26.14 -18.54
N ALA A 15 -25.95 25.46 -19.12
CA ALA A 15 -25.85 24.00 -19.12
C ALA A 15 -25.74 23.44 -17.69
N PRO A 16 -26.37 22.29 -17.39
CA PRO A 16 -26.31 21.68 -16.07
C PRO A 16 -24.92 21.12 -15.81
N GLY A 17 -24.28 21.57 -14.72
CA GLY A 17 -22.99 21.11 -14.25
C GLY A 17 -23.02 19.60 -13.95
N ARG A 18 -22.19 18.83 -14.63
CA ARG A 18 -21.98 17.40 -14.34
C ARG A 18 -21.26 17.24 -12.99
N GLY A 19 -22.04 16.94 -11.97
CA GLY A 19 -21.54 16.68 -10.63
C GLY A 19 -20.70 15.42 -10.54
N SER A 20 -19.46 15.61 -10.17
CA SER A 20 -18.53 14.58 -9.73
C SER A 20 -18.95 14.02 -8.36
N ARG A 21 -19.91 13.06 -8.32
CA ARG A 21 -20.39 12.44 -7.06
C ARG A 21 -20.24 10.93 -6.97
N LYS A 22 -19.41 10.26 -7.81
CA LYS A 22 -19.34 8.78 -7.83
C LYS A 22 -18.18 8.13 -7.04
N SER A 23 -17.18 8.85 -6.55
CA SER A 23 -16.07 8.23 -5.81
C SER A 23 -16.31 8.05 -4.31
N GLY A 24 -17.12 8.90 -3.69
CA GLY A 24 -17.44 8.84 -2.25
C GLY A 24 -18.35 7.67 -1.85
N SER A 25 -19.23 7.24 -2.74
CA SER A 25 -20.18 6.15 -2.49
C SER A 25 -19.52 4.78 -2.44
N ARG A 26 -18.57 4.49 -3.36
CA ARG A 26 -17.84 3.21 -3.34
C ARG A 26 -16.94 3.03 -2.11
N LYS A 27 -16.28 4.09 -1.62
CA LYS A 27 -15.50 4.03 -0.37
C LYS A 27 -16.37 3.76 0.86
N ARG A 28 -17.54 4.39 0.98
CA ARG A 28 -18.48 4.15 2.10
C ARG A 28 -19.02 2.73 2.12
N HIS A 29 -19.37 2.15 0.97
CA HIS A 29 -19.84 0.75 0.88
C HIS A 29 -18.73 -0.26 1.21
N GLN A 30 -17.49 -0.01 0.78
CA GLN A 30 -16.36 -0.87 1.09
C GLN A 30 -15.98 -0.85 2.59
N ASP A 31 -16.17 0.29 3.27
CA ASP A 31 -15.91 0.41 4.71
C ASP A 31 -17.02 -0.27 5.56
N GLN A 32 -18.17 -0.59 4.99
CA GLN A 32 -19.26 -1.31 5.65
C GLN A 32 -19.12 -2.85 5.56
N ASN A 33 -18.27 -3.37 4.67
CA ASN A 33 -18.03 -4.81 4.57
C ASN A 33 -17.28 -5.30 5.83
N PRO A 34 -17.84 -6.28 6.59
CA PRO A 34 -17.23 -6.84 7.80
C PRO A 34 -15.81 -7.33 7.59
N ASP A 35 -15.53 -8.02 6.47
CA ASP A 35 -14.21 -8.56 6.16
C ASP A 35 -13.18 -7.47 5.94
N VAL A 36 -13.57 -6.37 5.28
CA VAL A 36 -12.70 -5.19 5.10
C VAL A 36 -12.41 -4.52 6.44
N ARG A 37 -13.40 -4.42 7.31
CA ARG A 37 -13.22 -3.86 8.66
C ARG A 37 -12.30 -4.74 9.49
N LEU A 38 -12.53 -6.05 9.48
CA LEU A 38 -11.68 -7.02 10.18
C LEU A 38 -10.25 -7.00 9.63
N SER A 39 -10.07 -7.02 8.30
CA SER A 39 -8.76 -6.93 7.66
C SER A 39 -8.00 -5.64 8.04
N LYS A 40 -8.71 -4.50 8.15
CA LYS A 40 -8.12 -3.23 8.63
C LYS A 40 -7.70 -3.31 10.10
N ALA A 41 -8.55 -3.88 10.96
CA ALA A 41 -8.27 -4.05 12.39
C ALA A 41 -7.07 -4.98 12.62
N LEU A 42 -7.04 -6.13 11.94
CA LEU A 42 -5.91 -7.07 11.95
C LEU A 42 -4.63 -6.38 11.47
N SER A 43 -4.68 -5.65 10.34
CA SER A 43 -3.53 -4.93 9.81
C SER A 43 -2.96 -3.92 10.80
N TYR A 44 -3.81 -3.20 11.50
CA TYR A 44 -3.35 -2.23 12.50
C TYR A 44 -2.62 -2.93 13.66
N VAL A 45 -3.26 -3.93 14.27
CA VAL A 45 -2.69 -4.62 15.43
C VAL A 45 -1.37 -5.31 15.06
N LEU A 46 -1.38 -6.09 13.99
CA LEU A 46 -0.22 -6.90 13.58
C LEU A 46 0.98 -6.08 13.11
N ARG A 47 0.76 -4.85 12.63
CA ARG A 47 1.85 -4.04 12.07
C ARG A 47 2.32 -2.92 12.99
N HIS A 48 1.42 -2.42 13.84
CA HIS A 48 1.64 -1.17 14.55
C HIS A 48 1.29 -1.23 16.04
N GLY A 49 0.23 -1.95 16.41
CA GLY A 49 -0.42 -1.79 17.71
C GLY A 49 -0.13 -2.89 18.74
N ALA A 50 0.50 -4.01 18.37
CA ALA A 50 0.60 -5.18 19.25
C ALA A 50 1.22 -4.84 20.63
N ALA A 51 2.36 -4.17 20.64
CA ALA A 51 3.03 -3.80 21.89
C ALA A 51 2.18 -2.88 22.78
N GLN A 52 1.53 -1.86 22.18
CA GLN A 52 0.66 -0.92 22.92
C GLN A 52 -0.59 -1.58 23.48
N LEU A 53 -1.02 -2.68 22.86
CA LEU A 53 -2.20 -3.47 23.27
C LEU A 53 -1.84 -4.62 24.21
N GLY A 54 -0.58 -4.72 24.65
CA GLY A 54 -0.11 -5.77 25.55
C GLY A 54 -0.07 -7.16 24.94
N LEU A 55 0.01 -7.25 23.61
CA LEU A 55 0.11 -8.52 22.90
C LEU A 55 1.58 -8.92 22.72
N GLU A 56 1.90 -10.16 23.03
CA GLU A 56 3.22 -10.73 22.79
C GLU A 56 3.34 -11.17 21.34
N MET A 57 4.24 -10.52 20.60
CA MET A 57 4.56 -10.86 19.22
C MET A 57 5.93 -11.53 19.19
N GLY A 58 6.01 -12.68 18.52
CA GLY A 58 7.28 -13.34 18.29
C GLY A 58 8.24 -12.55 17.40
N ALA A 59 9.52 -12.87 17.44
CA ALA A 59 10.55 -12.26 16.59
C ALA A 59 10.23 -12.40 15.08
N ASP A 60 9.47 -13.41 14.71
CA ASP A 60 8.97 -13.71 13.36
C ASP A 60 7.64 -13.00 13.00
N GLY A 61 7.13 -12.18 13.91
CA GLY A 61 5.91 -11.39 13.73
C GLY A 61 4.60 -12.13 14.01
N PHE A 62 4.66 -13.39 14.42
CA PHE A 62 3.46 -14.13 14.80
C PHE A 62 2.99 -13.79 16.22
N LEU A 63 1.68 -13.75 16.40
CA LEU A 63 1.03 -13.66 17.71
C LEU A 63 -0.16 -14.63 17.79
N ASP A 64 -0.56 -14.95 19.02
CA ASP A 64 -1.65 -15.86 19.32
C ASP A 64 -3.01 -15.25 18.91
N VAL A 65 -3.80 -16.02 18.13
CA VAL A 65 -5.12 -15.55 17.67
C VAL A 65 -6.10 -15.41 18.84
N ALA A 66 -6.03 -16.27 19.86
CA ALA A 66 -6.92 -16.16 21.01
C ALA A 66 -6.62 -14.92 21.83
N ALA A 67 -5.33 -14.59 22.03
CA ALA A 67 -4.92 -13.34 22.67
C ALA A 67 -5.39 -12.11 21.88
N LEU A 68 -5.28 -12.14 20.56
CA LEU A 68 -5.79 -11.06 19.68
C LEU A 68 -7.31 -10.91 19.81
N LEU A 69 -8.06 -12.02 19.78
CA LEU A 69 -9.53 -12.00 19.87
C LEU A 69 -10.06 -11.62 21.25
N SER A 70 -9.23 -11.68 22.31
CA SER A 70 -9.59 -11.20 23.65
C SER A 70 -9.69 -9.68 23.74
N LEU A 71 -9.13 -8.95 22.77
CA LEU A 71 -9.21 -7.50 22.75
C LEU A 71 -10.64 -7.00 22.46
N PRO A 72 -11.13 -5.95 23.15
CA PRO A 72 -12.49 -5.42 22.96
C PRO A 72 -12.84 -5.07 21.52
N ARG A 73 -11.85 -4.64 20.73
CA ARG A 73 -12.04 -4.27 19.31
C ARG A 73 -12.42 -5.44 18.39
N PHE A 74 -12.20 -6.68 18.85
CA PHE A 74 -12.58 -7.92 18.16
C PHE A 74 -13.80 -8.60 18.78
N GLY A 75 -14.53 -7.89 19.65
CA GLY A 75 -15.75 -8.43 20.24
C GLY A 75 -16.73 -8.94 19.15
N GLY A 76 -17.16 -10.20 19.30
CA GLY A 76 -18.03 -10.88 18.32
C GLY A 76 -17.31 -11.47 17.09
N VAL A 77 -15.99 -11.33 16.98
CA VAL A 77 -15.20 -11.98 15.92
C VAL A 77 -14.77 -13.37 16.36
N SER A 78 -15.03 -14.37 15.54
CA SER A 78 -14.62 -15.76 15.76
C SER A 78 -13.30 -16.11 15.07
N VAL A 79 -12.70 -17.23 15.45
CA VAL A 79 -11.55 -17.81 14.74
C VAL A 79 -11.90 -18.12 13.28
N ALA A 80 -13.15 -18.53 13.02
CA ALA A 80 -13.63 -18.81 11.66
C ALA A 80 -13.63 -17.53 10.79
N ASP A 81 -14.04 -16.38 11.35
CA ASP A 81 -13.99 -15.09 10.64
C ASP A 81 -12.56 -14.68 10.32
N VAL A 82 -11.62 -14.89 11.24
CA VAL A 82 -10.19 -14.63 10.99
C VAL A 82 -9.67 -15.51 9.85
N ARG A 83 -9.96 -16.82 9.87
CA ARG A 83 -9.58 -17.75 8.78
C ARG A 83 -10.16 -17.30 7.45
N HIS A 84 -11.45 -16.99 7.42
CA HIS A 84 -12.15 -16.53 6.24
C HIS A 84 -11.46 -15.28 5.65
N VAL A 85 -11.21 -14.25 6.47
CA VAL A 85 -10.52 -13.03 6.01
C VAL A 85 -9.10 -13.29 5.52
N VAL A 86 -8.37 -14.22 6.13
CA VAL A 86 -7.02 -14.55 5.66
C VAL A 86 -7.07 -15.27 4.31
N GLU A 87 -7.97 -16.21 4.14
CA GLU A 87 -8.13 -17.02 2.91
C GLU A 87 -8.65 -16.19 1.74
N THR A 88 -9.63 -15.30 1.99
CA THR A 88 -10.26 -14.48 0.94
C THR A 88 -9.51 -13.18 0.65
N ASN A 89 -8.44 -12.88 1.39
CA ASN A 89 -7.67 -11.65 1.18
C ASN A 89 -6.86 -11.69 -0.10
N GLU A 90 -7.35 -11.08 -1.18
CA GLU A 90 -6.67 -11.01 -2.48
C GLU A 90 -5.21 -10.53 -2.37
N LYS A 91 -4.91 -9.62 -1.45
CA LYS A 91 -3.55 -9.09 -1.24
C LYS A 91 -2.69 -9.98 -0.35
N ARG A 92 -3.21 -11.12 0.13
CA ARG A 92 -2.49 -12.09 0.99
C ARG A 92 -1.70 -11.40 2.10
N ARG A 93 -2.37 -10.50 2.84
CA ARG A 93 -1.70 -9.66 3.86
C ARG A 93 -1.25 -10.42 5.08
N PHE A 94 -1.87 -11.57 5.37
CA PHE A 94 -1.72 -12.31 6.61
C PHE A 94 -1.31 -13.74 6.33
N ALA A 95 -0.65 -14.36 7.30
CA ALA A 95 -0.38 -15.79 7.34
C ALA A 95 -0.88 -16.37 8.66
N LEU A 96 -1.42 -17.58 8.60
CA LEU A 96 -1.82 -18.38 9.76
C LEU A 96 -0.92 -19.62 9.86
N ARG A 97 -0.59 -20.02 11.08
CA ARG A 97 0.07 -21.29 11.34
C ARG A 97 -0.35 -21.85 12.71
N PRO A 98 -0.23 -23.16 12.97
CA PRO A 98 -0.19 -23.67 14.33
C PRO A 98 1.15 -23.28 14.99
N HIS A 99 1.12 -22.96 16.27
CA HIS A 99 2.34 -22.74 17.06
C HIS A 99 3.13 -24.07 17.16
N PRO A 100 4.45 -24.06 16.95
CA PRO A 100 5.23 -25.29 16.83
C PRO A 100 5.20 -26.21 18.06
N SER A 101 5.07 -25.65 19.28
CA SER A 101 5.15 -26.43 20.51
C SER A 101 3.78 -26.89 21.06
N ASP A 102 2.72 -26.09 20.88
CA ASP A 102 1.42 -26.33 21.54
C ASP A 102 0.22 -26.33 20.59
N GLY A 103 0.45 -26.07 19.29
CA GLY A 103 -0.57 -26.11 18.26
C GLY A 103 -1.57 -24.95 18.28
N ARG A 104 -1.46 -23.97 19.18
CA ARG A 104 -2.31 -22.79 19.20
C ARG A 104 -2.23 -22.03 17.87
N LEU A 105 -3.35 -21.50 17.40
CA LEU A 105 -3.39 -20.78 16.14
C LEU A 105 -2.70 -19.43 16.28
N GLN A 106 -1.74 -19.15 15.41
CA GLN A 106 -1.03 -17.90 15.33
C GLN A 106 -1.29 -17.18 14.01
N ILE A 107 -1.20 -15.85 14.03
CA ILE A 107 -1.36 -14.97 12.87
C ILE A 107 -0.23 -13.95 12.82
N ARG A 108 0.23 -13.61 11.60
CA ARG A 108 1.12 -12.47 11.35
C ARG A 108 0.70 -11.67 10.12
N ALA A 109 1.19 -10.44 10.02
CA ALA A 109 1.20 -9.70 8.77
C ALA A 109 2.46 -10.06 7.95
N ASN A 110 2.31 -10.22 6.64
CA ASN A 110 3.43 -10.62 5.76
C ASN A 110 4.41 -9.47 5.48
N GLN A 111 4.02 -8.21 5.74
CA GLN A 111 4.85 -7.02 5.55
C GLN A 111 4.17 -5.76 6.12
N GLY A 112 4.91 -4.64 6.15
CA GLY A 112 4.35 -3.32 6.47
C GLY A 112 4.42 -2.93 7.94
N HIS A 113 5.27 -3.60 8.73
CA HIS A 113 5.46 -3.33 10.14
C HIS A 113 6.15 -1.99 10.38
N SER A 114 5.73 -1.31 11.44
CA SER A 114 6.49 -0.27 12.13
C SER A 114 7.05 -0.79 13.47
N LEU A 115 6.58 -1.96 13.90
CA LEU A 115 7.16 -2.70 15.01
C LEU A 115 8.43 -3.40 14.56
N GLN A 116 9.37 -3.59 15.47
CA GLN A 116 10.59 -4.33 15.18
C GLN A 116 10.26 -5.83 15.12
N VAL A 117 10.47 -6.43 13.94
CA VAL A 117 10.29 -7.85 13.67
C VAL A 117 11.58 -8.34 13.03
N SER A 118 12.48 -8.88 13.86
CA SER A 118 13.86 -9.21 13.46
C SER A 118 13.98 -10.45 12.57
N GLU A 119 13.03 -11.37 12.68
CA GLU A 119 13.01 -12.65 11.96
C GLU A 119 11.82 -12.76 11.00
N LEU A 120 11.35 -11.61 10.49
CA LEU A 120 10.32 -11.62 9.46
C LEU A 120 10.85 -12.37 8.24
N GLU A 121 10.10 -13.35 7.76
CA GLU A 121 10.45 -14.14 6.59
C GLU A 121 10.46 -13.27 5.32
N LEU A 122 11.63 -12.78 4.99
CA LEU A 122 11.91 -12.01 3.79
C LEU A 122 12.98 -12.71 2.96
N ILE A 123 12.74 -12.85 1.66
CA ILE A 123 13.70 -13.43 0.73
C ILE A 123 14.61 -12.30 0.22
N PRO A 124 15.91 -12.30 0.52
CA PRO A 124 16.82 -11.29 -0.01
C PRO A 124 16.97 -11.44 -1.53
N LEU A 125 16.98 -10.31 -2.24
CA LEU A 125 17.18 -10.24 -3.68
C LEU A 125 18.60 -9.69 -3.91
N LEU A 126 19.57 -10.59 -4.03
CA LEU A 126 21.00 -10.25 -4.03
C LEU A 126 21.55 -9.98 -5.43
N GLU A 127 20.85 -10.46 -6.46
CA GLU A 127 21.32 -10.37 -7.85
C GLU A 127 20.29 -9.60 -8.69
N PRO A 128 20.71 -8.82 -9.71
CA PRO A 128 19.80 -8.14 -10.62
C PRO A 128 18.76 -9.06 -11.28
N THR A 129 19.15 -10.31 -11.55
CA THR A 129 18.28 -11.35 -12.12
C THR A 129 17.18 -11.84 -11.19
N ALA A 130 17.34 -11.64 -9.87
CA ALA A 130 16.31 -11.96 -8.87
C ALA A 130 15.26 -10.87 -8.74
N LEU A 131 15.54 -9.65 -9.22
CA LEU A 131 14.63 -8.54 -9.22
C LEU A 131 13.54 -8.72 -10.29
N PRO A 132 12.30 -8.29 -10.04
CA PRO A 132 11.30 -8.17 -11.10
C PRO A 132 11.77 -7.22 -12.21
N GLN A 133 11.37 -7.49 -13.45
CA GLN A 133 11.67 -6.63 -14.59
C GLN A 133 11.21 -5.18 -14.40
N THR A 134 10.12 -4.98 -13.67
CA THR A 134 9.60 -3.67 -13.30
C THR A 134 9.38 -3.65 -11.79
N ILE A 135 9.97 -2.66 -11.13
CA ILE A 135 9.74 -2.38 -9.71
C ILE A 135 9.15 -0.98 -9.64
N ALA A 136 8.00 -0.81 -9.01
CA ALA A 136 7.32 0.49 -9.00
C ALA A 136 6.72 0.85 -7.64
N HIS A 137 6.74 2.16 -7.31
CA HIS A 137 6.04 2.73 -6.17
C HIS A 137 4.84 3.53 -6.63
N GLY A 138 3.67 3.26 -6.05
CA GLY A 138 2.44 4.01 -6.33
C GLY A 138 2.19 5.10 -5.31
N THR A 139 2.03 6.34 -5.78
CA THR A 139 1.77 7.50 -4.94
C THR A 139 0.69 8.41 -5.54
N TYR A 140 0.43 9.56 -4.89
CA TYR A 140 -0.49 10.57 -5.38
C TYR A 140 0.27 11.78 -5.92
N LEU A 141 -0.29 12.43 -6.93
CA LEU A 141 0.34 13.58 -7.60
C LEU A 141 0.75 14.70 -6.62
N ARG A 142 -0.06 14.92 -5.57
CA ARG A 142 0.25 15.91 -4.52
C ARG A 142 1.56 15.65 -3.75
N HIS A 143 2.05 14.40 -3.73
CA HIS A 143 3.28 14.01 -3.05
C HIS A 143 4.50 14.01 -3.97
N TRP A 144 4.27 14.01 -5.29
CA TRP A 144 5.33 13.94 -6.29
C TRP A 144 6.40 15.03 -6.13
N PRO A 145 6.07 16.32 -5.96
CA PRO A 145 7.09 17.36 -5.82
C PRO A 145 8.06 17.17 -4.65
N ALA A 146 7.59 16.60 -3.54
CA ALA A 146 8.46 16.28 -2.41
C ALA A 146 9.31 15.03 -2.67
N ILE A 147 8.72 14.01 -3.29
CA ILE A 147 9.41 12.76 -3.63
C ILE A 147 10.47 12.98 -4.72
N CYS A 148 10.18 13.82 -5.70
CA CYS A 148 11.10 14.15 -6.79
C CYS A 148 12.40 14.75 -6.25
N ARG A 149 12.33 15.62 -5.24
CA ARG A 149 13.49 16.26 -4.62
C ARG A 149 14.18 15.41 -3.55
N GLY A 150 13.39 14.70 -2.73
CA GLY A 150 13.88 14.05 -1.51
C GLY A 150 13.94 12.53 -1.55
N GLY A 151 13.46 11.89 -2.61
CA GLY A 151 13.37 10.44 -2.70
C GLY A 151 12.14 9.84 -2.02
N LEU A 152 12.02 8.53 -2.09
CA LEU A 152 11.00 7.76 -1.40
C LEU A 152 11.46 7.46 0.02
N SER A 153 10.63 7.76 1.02
CA SER A 153 10.93 7.47 2.42
C SER A 153 10.15 6.26 2.91
N ARG A 154 10.76 5.43 3.74
CA ARG A 154 10.06 4.38 4.50
C ARG A 154 9.11 4.95 5.55
N MET A 155 9.23 6.23 5.86
CA MET A 155 8.45 6.91 6.90
C MET A 155 8.59 6.20 8.26
N GLY A 156 7.47 5.95 8.94
CA GLY A 156 7.44 5.20 10.22
C GLY A 156 7.46 3.68 10.08
N ARG A 157 7.79 3.12 8.91
CA ARG A 157 7.87 1.67 8.67
C ARG A 157 9.31 1.19 8.58
N ASN A 158 9.49 -0.12 8.63
CA ASN A 158 10.81 -0.73 8.46
C ASN A 158 11.28 -0.69 7.00
N HIS A 159 10.35 -0.64 6.03
CA HIS A 159 10.66 -0.70 4.60
C HIS A 159 9.77 0.22 3.75
N ILE A 160 10.33 0.67 2.64
CA ILE A 160 9.60 1.22 1.49
C ILE A 160 8.97 0.04 0.75
N HIS A 161 7.71 0.20 0.32
CA HIS A 161 6.95 -0.84 -0.36
C HIS A 161 6.90 -0.56 -1.85
N LEU A 162 7.29 -1.55 -2.63
CA LEU A 162 7.34 -1.51 -4.09
C LEU A 162 6.53 -2.68 -4.65
N ALA A 163 5.87 -2.46 -5.77
CA ALA A 163 5.16 -3.51 -6.48
C ALA A 163 6.08 -4.14 -7.55
N PRO A 164 5.94 -5.45 -7.86
CA PRO A 164 6.70 -6.10 -8.91
C PRO A 164 6.10 -5.86 -10.31
N GLY A 165 5.58 -4.67 -10.58
CA GLY A 165 4.96 -4.27 -11.84
C GLY A 165 4.17 -2.97 -11.71
N LEU A 166 3.49 -2.57 -12.78
CA LEU A 166 2.65 -1.38 -12.85
C LEU A 166 1.18 -1.69 -12.49
N PRO A 167 0.39 -0.66 -12.10
CA PRO A 167 -1.04 -0.83 -11.90
C PRO A 167 -1.73 -1.31 -13.19
N GLY A 168 -2.50 -2.40 -13.05
CA GLY A 168 -3.18 -3.03 -14.17
C GLY A 168 -2.46 -4.27 -14.73
N ASP A 169 -1.22 -4.50 -14.35
CA ASP A 169 -0.56 -5.77 -14.63
C ASP A 169 -1.23 -6.87 -13.79
N GLY A 170 -1.75 -7.91 -14.45
CA GLY A 170 -2.62 -8.91 -13.81
C GLY A 170 -1.98 -9.70 -12.67
N HIS A 171 -0.65 -9.66 -12.55
CA HIS A 171 0.11 -10.32 -11.49
C HIS A 171 0.42 -9.42 -10.28
N VAL A 172 0.10 -8.11 -10.34
CA VAL A 172 0.37 -7.15 -9.26
C VAL A 172 -0.80 -7.13 -8.28
N LEU A 173 -0.75 -8.02 -7.30
CA LEU A 173 -1.78 -8.14 -6.25
C LEU A 173 -1.56 -7.17 -5.09
N SER A 174 -0.32 -6.83 -4.77
CA SER A 174 0.04 -6.06 -3.57
C SER A 174 1.24 -5.14 -3.81
N GLY A 175 1.58 -4.30 -2.83
CA GLY A 175 2.70 -3.36 -2.90
C GLY A 175 2.30 -1.96 -3.39
N MET A 176 1.18 -1.82 -4.09
CA MET A 176 0.71 -0.55 -4.62
C MET A 176 -0.78 -0.30 -4.31
N ARG A 177 -1.17 0.97 -4.20
CA ARG A 177 -2.59 1.35 -4.11
C ARG A 177 -3.20 1.36 -5.51
N GLN A 178 -4.41 0.82 -5.65
CA GLN A 178 -5.12 0.81 -6.93
C GLN A 178 -5.57 2.21 -7.38
N ASP A 179 -5.73 3.14 -6.43
CA ASP A 179 -6.18 4.51 -6.65
C ASP A 179 -5.04 5.53 -6.74
N CYS A 180 -3.78 5.09 -6.89
CA CYS A 180 -2.64 5.98 -7.06
C CYS A 180 -2.73 6.76 -8.39
N ASP A 181 -2.20 8.00 -8.36
CA ASP A 181 -2.17 8.88 -9.52
C ASP A 181 -0.84 8.80 -10.28
N VAL A 182 0.20 8.36 -9.58
CA VAL A 182 1.59 8.34 -10.07
C VAL A 182 2.22 6.99 -9.76
N ALA A 183 2.93 6.42 -10.72
CA ALA A 183 3.81 5.28 -10.54
C ALA A 183 5.26 5.69 -10.82
N ILE A 184 6.13 5.47 -9.84
CA ILE A 184 7.56 5.72 -9.92
C ILE A 184 8.23 4.39 -10.18
N VAL A 185 8.82 4.21 -11.34
CA VAL A 185 9.59 3.01 -11.71
C VAL A 185 11.01 3.17 -11.23
N ILE A 186 11.50 2.16 -10.53
CA ILE A 186 12.82 2.16 -9.89
C ILE A 186 13.82 1.39 -10.76
N ASP A 187 14.99 1.96 -10.91
CA ASP A 187 16.18 1.25 -11.43
C ASP A 187 16.74 0.35 -10.32
N GLY A 188 16.12 -0.82 -10.16
CA GLY A 188 16.51 -1.79 -9.15
C GLY A 188 17.93 -2.30 -9.31
N PRO A 189 18.37 -2.66 -10.53
CA PRO A 189 19.74 -3.09 -10.78
C PRO A 189 20.79 -2.07 -10.34
N GLN A 190 20.63 -0.79 -10.71
CA GLN A 190 21.56 0.27 -10.30
C GLN A 190 21.53 0.48 -8.78
N ALA A 191 20.36 0.55 -8.18
CA ALA A 191 20.21 0.71 -6.73
C ALA A 191 20.88 -0.47 -5.97
N LEU A 192 20.71 -1.70 -6.47
CA LEU A 192 21.34 -2.88 -5.89
C LEU A 192 22.87 -2.82 -6.00
N ALA A 193 23.40 -2.41 -7.16
CA ALA A 193 24.85 -2.25 -7.39
C ALA A 193 25.47 -1.20 -6.45
N ASP A 194 24.70 -0.17 -6.10
CA ASP A 194 25.12 0.89 -5.15
C ASP A 194 24.90 0.49 -3.67
N GLY A 195 24.46 -0.74 -3.41
CA GLY A 195 24.35 -1.31 -2.06
C GLY A 195 22.96 -1.16 -1.41
N ILE A 196 21.95 -0.67 -2.12
CA ILE A 196 20.57 -0.67 -1.61
C ILE A 196 20.05 -2.11 -1.57
N GLN A 197 19.60 -2.53 -0.41
CA GLN A 197 19.09 -3.88 -0.21
C GLN A 197 17.64 -4.02 -0.65
N PHE A 198 17.32 -5.15 -1.28
CA PHE A 198 15.95 -5.50 -1.66
C PHE A 198 15.56 -6.87 -1.13
N TYR A 199 14.29 -6.99 -0.79
CA TYR A 199 13.70 -8.23 -0.28
C TYR A 199 12.36 -8.49 -0.95
N ARG A 200 11.96 -9.76 -0.98
CA ARG A 200 10.60 -10.17 -1.38
C ARG A 200 9.88 -10.73 -0.17
N SER A 201 8.72 -10.18 0.14
CA SER A 201 7.82 -10.69 1.19
C SER A 201 7.05 -11.93 0.72
N ALA A 202 6.47 -12.68 1.66
CA ALA A 202 5.68 -13.88 1.38
C ALA A 202 4.49 -13.63 0.42
N ASN A 203 3.99 -12.40 0.34
CA ASN A 203 2.92 -12.03 -0.60
C ASN A 203 3.42 -11.27 -1.85
N GLY A 204 4.72 -11.40 -2.17
CA GLY A 204 5.30 -10.93 -3.42
C GLY A 204 5.60 -9.42 -3.49
N VAL A 205 5.45 -8.68 -2.40
CA VAL A 205 5.81 -7.25 -2.35
C VAL A 205 7.33 -7.13 -2.30
N ILE A 206 7.88 -6.20 -3.08
CA ILE A 206 9.30 -5.85 -3.02
C ILE A 206 9.47 -4.78 -1.94
N LEU A 207 10.42 -5.01 -1.07
CA LEU A 207 10.71 -4.19 0.11
C LEU A 207 12.15 -3.72 0.07
N THR A 208 12.39 -2.48 0.47
CA THR A 208 13.75 -1.97 0.70
C THR A 208 13.79 -1.12 1.96
N PRO A 209 14.80 -1.25 2.82
CA PRO A 209 14.99 -0.32 3.93
C PRO A 209 15.38 1.09 3.44
N GLY A 210 15.82 1.22 2.17
CA GLY A 210 16.46 2.40 1.64
C GLY A 210 17.94 2.46 2.03
N ASP A 211 18.50 3.66 1.98
CA ASP A 211 19.82 3.99 2.48
C ASP A 211 19.86 4.07 4.03
N ALA A 212 20.96 4.57 4.60
CA ALA A 212 21.12 4.72 6.05
C ALA A 212 20.05 5.62 6.68
N GLU A 213 19.52 6.59 5.96
CA GLU A 213 18.46 7.51 6.37
C GLU A 213 17.06 6.93 6.15
N GLY A 214 16.94 5.77 5.53
CA GLY A 214 15.68 5.12 5.18
C GLY A 214 15.00 5.74 3.95
N LEU A 215 15.80 6.23 3.03
CA LEU A 215 15.40 6.85 1.77
C LEU A 215 15.83 6.00 0.57
N LEU A 216 15.05 6.04 -0.48
CA LEU A 216 15.46 5.62 -1.82
C LEU A 216 15.60 6.88 -2.67
N PRO A 217 16.84 7.35 -2.90
CA PRO A 217 17.13 8.60 -3.59
C PRO A 217 16.56 8.68 -5.02
N PRO A 218 16.29 9.93 -5.51
CA PRO A 218 15.72 10.13 -6.84
C PRO A 218 16.61 9.64 -7.99
N GLN A 219 17.91 9.53 -7.79
CA GLN A 219 18.85 8.98 -8.79
C GLN A 219 18.50 7.56 -9.24
N TYR A 220 17.73 6.81 -8.43
CA TYR A 220 17.24 5.48 -8.78
C TYR A 220 15.84 5.50 -9.40
N PHE A 221 15.29 6.68 -9.73
CA PHE A 221 14.03 6.77 -10.45
C PHE A 221 14.30 6.65 -11.95
N GLN A 222 13.95 5.51 -12.53
CA GLN A 222 14.16 5.26 -13.96
C GLN A 222 13.19 6.07 -14.83
N ARG A 223 11.92 6.14 -14.42
CA ARG A 223 10.86 6.91 -15.07
C ARG A 223 9.68 7.10 -14.13
N VAL A 224 8.90 8.12 -14.36
CA VAL A 224 7.70 8.41 -13.58
C VAL A 224 6.52 8.58 -14.50
N LEU A 225 5.45 7.85 -14.19
CA LEU A 225 4.21 7.83 -14.96
C LEU A 225 3.10 8.48 -14.15
N GLN A 226 2.54 9.56 -14.64
CA GLN A 226 1.22 9.98 -14.21
C GLN A 226 0.21 9.00 -14.80
N LEU A 227 -0.67 8.45 -13.98
CA LEU A 227 -1.68 7.46 -14.36
C LEU A 227 -3.07 8.06 -14.51
N ARG A 228 -3.29 9.22 -13.86
CA ARG A 228 -4.57 9.94 -13.82
C ARG A 228 -4.35 11.44 -13.72
N PRO A 229 -5.24 12.29 -14.29
CA PRO A 229 -6.39 11.89 -15.13
C PRO A 229 -5.95 11.25 -16.45
N ASP A 230 -4.83 11.70 -17.03
CA ASP A 230 -4.29 11.24 -18.30
C ASP A 230 -2.93 10.57 -18.10
N ARG A 231 -2.67 9.49 -18.85
CA ARG A 231 -1.41 8.77 -18.77
C ARG A 231 -0.31 9.52 -19.53
N ARG A 232 0.73 9.96 -18.80
CA ARG A 232 1.89 10.68 -19.38
C ARG A 232 3.14 10.47 -18.54
N LEU A 233 4.30 10.70 -19.15
CA LEU A 233 5.56 10.79 -18.40
C LEU A 233 5.62 12.12 -17.63
N LEU A 234 6.13 12.06 -16.41
CA LEU A 234 6.52 13.24 -15.64
C LEU A 234 8.04 13.43 -15.75
N PRO A 235 8.52 14.69 -15.77
CA PRO A 235 9.96 14.94 -15.78
C PRO A 235 10.60 14.45 -14.48
N LEU A 236 11.81 13.93 -14.61
CA LEU A 236 12.79 13.74 -13.53
C LEU A 236 13.65 15.01 -13.58
N GLU A 237 13.61 15.81 -12.51
CA GLU A 237 14.43 17.04 -12.40
C GLU A 237 15.88 16.67 -12.13
#